data_9609e19ce4ed28472ed9fa7d2d0476ec
#
_entry.id   9609e19ce4ed28472ed9fa7d2d0476ec
#
_cell.length_a   1.000
_cell.length_b   1.000
_cell.length_c   1.000
_cell.angle_alpha   90.00
_cell.angle_beta   90.00
_cell.angle_gamma   90.00
#
_symmetry.space_group_name_H-M   'P 1'
#
loop_
_entity.id
_entity.type
_entity.pdbx_description
1 polymer ?
#
loop_
_entity_poly.entity_id
_entity_poly.type
_entity_poly.pdbx_seq_one_letter_code
_entity_poly.pdbx_strand_id
1 'polypeptide(L)'
;MFPQAHFLSQPPDFQSVFDAFPELRLTLDIGHANLGGGRNRSSEFIQRYGYRIGHVHANDNFGKEDNHLPIGAGIIDFEKILRELKEASYDETITLEVFSRDRDYLKISKEKIKRMWEAL
;
A
#
# COMPACT_ATOMS: atom_id res chain seq x y z
N MET A 1 1.54 18.18 8.32
CA MET A 1 1.48 17.49 7.02
C MET A 1 2.00 18.42 5.93
N PHE A 2 2.75 17.89 5.01
CA PHE A 2 3.31 18.68 3.92
C PHE A 2 2.26 18.94 2.85
N PRO A 3 2.20 20.17 2.30
CA PRO A 3 1.23 20.49 1.25
C PRO A 3 1.31 19.55 0.04
N GLN A 4 2.49 19.08 -0.30
CA GLN A 4 2.65 18.20 -1.45
C GLN A 4 1.94 16.85 -1.29
N ALA A 5 1.57 16.46 -0.08
CA ALA A 5 0.77 15.25 0.12
C ALA A 5 -0.58 15.35 -0.57
N HIS A 6 -1.10 16.55 -0.75
CA HIS A 6 -2.35 16.79 -1.48
C HIS A 6 -2.15 16.73 -2.98
N PHE A 7 -0.98 17.14 -3.48
CA PHE A 7 -0.68 17.12 -4.90
C PHE A 7 -0.40 15.70 -5.40
N LEU A 8 0.23 14.88 -4.57
CA LEU A 8 0.68 13.55 -4.97
C LEU A 8 -0.14 12.45 -4.32
N SER A 9 -1.44 12.70 -4.09
CA SER A 9 -2.32 11.71 -3.46
C SER A 9 -3.02 10.80 -4.46
N GLN A 10 -3.14 11.22 -5.71
CA GLN A 10 -3.81 10.46 -6.75
C GLN A 10 -2.80 9.91 -7.76
N PRO A 11 -3.04 8.72 -8.32
CA PRO A 11 -2.08 8.12 -9.25
C PRO A 11 -1.67 9.03 -10.42
N PRO A 12 -2.58 9.77 -11.09
CA PRO A 12 -2.15 10.63 -12.20
C PRO A 12 -1.17 11.74 -11.81
N ASP A 13 -1.16 12.15 -10.54
CA ASP A 13 -0.28 13.22 -10.06
C ASP A 13 1.20 12.87 -10.18
N PHE A 14 1.52 11.57 -10.24
CA PHE A 14 2.89 11.09 -10.27
C PHE A 14 3.49 11.09 -11.67
N GLN A 15 2.67 11.20 -12.71
CA GLN A 15 3.17 11.05 -14.08
C GLN A 15 4.23 12.09 -14.42
N SER A 16 3.99 13.37 -14.11
CA SER A 16 4.94 14.42 -14.41
C SER A 16 6.25 14.26 -13.63
N VAL A 17 6.16 13.76 -12.39
CA VAL A 17 7.34 13.50 -11.57
C VAL A 17 8.18 12.38 -12.18
N PHE A 18 7.54 11.30 -12.61
CA PHE A 18 8.23 10.18 -13.22
C PHE A 18 8.80 10.52 -14.60
N ASP A 19 8.13 11.41 -15.34
CA ASP A 19 8.63 11.89 -16.61
C ASP A 19 9.91 12.72 -16.42
N ALA A 20 9.94 13.55 -15.36
CA ALA A 20 11.09 14.38 -15.06
C ALA A 20 12.25 13.58 -14.45
N PHE A 21 11.93 12.52 -13.71
CA PHE A 21 12.91 11.71 -12.99
C PHE A 21 12.66 10.23 -13.26
N PRO A 22 13.09 9.73 -14.43
CA PRO A 22 12.78 8.35 -14.83
C PRO A 22 13.33 7.27 -13.90
N GLU A 23 14.36 7.57 -13.12
CA GLU A 23 15.00 6.63 -12.21
C GLU A 23 14.28 6.52 -10.85
N LEU A 24 13.34 7.42 -10.55
CA LEU A 24 12.62 7.39 -9.31
C LEU A 24 11.69 6.18 -9.23
N ARG A 25 11.59 5.61 -8.05
CA ARG A 25 10.68 4.51 -7.77
C ARG A 25 9.62 4.98 -6.79
N LEU A 26 8.51 4.27 -6.77
CA LEU A 26 7.35 4.59 -5.96
C LEU A 26 7.33 3.72 -4.71
N THR A 27 7.06 4.33 -3.56
CA THR A 27 6.64 3.59 -2.36
C THR A 27 5.12 3.60 -2.32
N LEU A 28 4.52 2.43 -2.43
CA LEU A 28 3.07 2.30 -2.32
C LEU A 28 2.69 2.10 -0.85
N ASP A 29 2.00 3.06 -0.28
CA ASP A 29 1.42 2.92 1.06
C ASP A 29 -0.05 2.50 0.91
N ILE A 30 -0.32 1.24 1.19
CA ILE A 30 -1.65 0.66 1.01
C ILE A 30 -2.67 1.31 1.95
N GLY A 31 -2.25 1.61 3.17
CA GLY A 31 -3.12 2.29 4.14
C GLY A 31 -3.52 3.67 3.67
N HIS A 32 -2.55 4.49 3.26
CA HIS A 32 -2.81 5.83 2.75
C HIS A 32 -3.68 5.80 1.49
N ALA A 33 -3.48 4.83 0.62
CA ALA A 33 -4.25 4.70 -0.60
C ALA A 33 -5.73 4.41 -0.35
N ASN A 34 -6.08 3.99 0.87
CA ASN A 34 -7.46 3.70 1.26
C ASN A 34 -8.17 4.89 1.93
N LEU A 35 -7.49 6.02 2.07
CA LEU A 35 -8.06 7.16 2.79
C LEU A 35 -8.75 8.15 1.85
N GLY A 36 -9.84 8.75 2.33
CA GLY A 36 -10.43 9.93 1.71
C GLY A 36 -11.12 9.76 0.36
N GLY A 37 -11.27 8.55 -0.14
CA GLY A 37 -11.76 8.37 -1.49
C GLY A 37 -12.90 7.39 -1.68
N GLY A 38 -13.36 6.76 -0.61
CA GLY A 38 -14.40 5.75 -0.71
C GLY A 38 -13.95 4.44 -1.36
N ARG A 39 -12.73 4.37 -1.86
CA ARG A 39 -12.14 3.16 -2.44
C ARG A 39 -10.63 3.19 -2.25
N ASN A 40 -10.02 2.01 -2.30
CA ASN A 40 -8.56 1.91 -2.22
C ASN A 40 -7.96 2.20 -3.60
N ARG A 41 -7.03 3.14 -3.66
CA ARG A 41 -6.34 3.53 -4.89
C ARG A 41 -5.14 2.67 -5.21
N SER A 42 -4.82 1.69 -4.37
CA SER A 42 -3.67 0.81 -4.59
C SER A 42 -3.73 0.13 -5.95
N SER A 43 -4.91 -0.36 -6.34
CA SER A 43 -5.09 -1.02 -7.64
C SER A 43 -4.70 -0.11 -8.80
N GLU A 44 -5.10 1.16 -8.74
CA GLU A 44 -4.77 2.13 -9.78
C GLU A 44 -3.26 2.42 -9.81
N PHE A 45 -2.62 2.57 -8.65
CA PHE A 45 -1.17 2.74 -8.58
C PHE A 45 -0.44 1.53 -9.18
N ILE A 46 -0.90 0.35 -8.86
CA ILE A 46 -0.27 -0.88 -9.37
C ILE A 46 -0.45 -0.98 -10.89
N GLN A 47 -1.64 -0.68 -11.39
CA GLN A 47 -1.90 -0.73 -12.82
C GLN A 47 -1.07 0.28 -13.61
N ARG A 48 -0.94 1.49 -13.08
CA ARG A 48 -0.19 2.55 -13.76
C ARG A 48 1.31 2.42 -13.57
N TYR A 49 1.76 2.08 -12.37
CA TYR A 49 3.17 2.21 -11.97
C TYR A 49 3.73 0.96 -11.31
N GLY A 50 3.12 -0.20 -11.54
CA GLY A 50 3.58 -1.44 -10.90
C GLY A 50 5.08 -1.70 -11.11
N TYR A 51 5.58 -1.40 -12.29
CA TYR A 51 6.99 -1.57 -12.64
C TYR A 51 7.92 -0.59 -11.89
N ARG A 52 7.36 0.46 -11.30
CA ARG A 52 8.12 1.46 -10.54
C ARG A 52 8.03 1.27 -9.04
N ILE A 53 7.16 0.41 -8.56
CA ILE A 53 7.00 0.20 -7.13
C ILE A 53 8.25 -0.52 -6.60
N GLY A 54 9.00 0.18 -5.75
CA GLY A 54 10.21 -0.37 -5.15
C GLY A 54 10.02 -0.77 -3.70
N HIS A 55 8.91 -0.36 -3.10
CA HIS A 55 8.64 -0.64 -1.69
C HIS A 55 7.15 -0.52 -1.41
N VAL A 56 6.66 -1.33 -0.49
CA VAL A 56 5.25 -1.32 -0.09
C VAL A 56 5.16 -1.20 1.43
N HIS A 57 4.32 -0.29 1.89
CA HIS A 57 3.94 -0.19 3.29
C HIS A 57 2.53 -0.75 3.46
N ALA A 58 2.32 -1.58 4.46
CA ALA A 58 1.03 -2.24 4.68
C ALA A 58 0.53 -2.00 6.11
N ASN A 59 -0.66 -1.49 6.20
CA ASN A 59 -1.43 -1.37 7.44
C ASN A 59 -2.89 -1.25 7.04
N ASP A 60 -3.79 -1.46 8.00
CA ASP A 60 -5.22 -1.45 7.73
C ASP A 60 -5.88 -0.21 8.33
N ASN A 61 -7.07 0.11 7.84
CA ASN A 61 -7.88 1.18 8.39
C ASN A 61 -9.32 1.02 7.90
N PHE A 62 -10.20 1.93 8.34
CA PHE A 62 -11.61 1.94 7.95
C PHE A 62 -11.92 2.95 6.85
N GLY A 63 -10.90 3.53 6.23
CA GLY A 63 -11.06 4.47 5.14
C GLY A 63 -11.21 5.91 5.56
N LYS A 64 -11.17 6.23 6.85
CA LYS A 64 -11.39 7.58 7.37
C LYS A 64 -10.14 8.18 8.00
N GLU A 65 -9.49 7.42 8.87
CA GLU A 65 -8.30 7.87 9.59
C GLU A 65 -7.16 6.92 9.34
N ASP A 66 -5.94 7.44 9.46
CA ASP A 66 -4.73 6.66 9.28
C ASP A 66 -4.40 5.89 10.56
N ASN A 67 -5.16 4.85 10.82
CA ASN A 67 -5.14 4.11 12.09
C ASN A 67 -3.93 3.19 12.26
N HIS A 68 -3.30 2.74 11.18
CA HIS A 68 -2.23 1.74 11.21
C HIS A 68 -2.65 0.46 11.93
N LEU A 69 -3.84 -0.05 11.59
CA LEU A 69 -4.39 -1.24 12.20
C LEU A 69 -3.68 -2.52 11.73
N PRO A 70 -3.76 -3.58 12.53
CA PRO A 70 -3.33 -4.90 12.08
C PRO A 70 -4.06 -5.33 10.81
N ILE A 71 -3.39 -6.12 10.00
CA ILE A 71 -3.95 -6.60 8.74
C ILE A 71 -5.19 -7.45 9.01
N GLY A 72 -6.29 -7.07 8.39
CA GLY A 72 -7.58 -7.72 8.58
C GLY A 72 -8.47 -7.09 9.64
N ALA A 73 -7.96 -6.11 10.39
CA ALA A 73 -8.76 -5.42 11.41
C ALA A 73 -9.59 -4.26 10.84
N GLY A 74 -9.29 -3.83 9.62
CA GLY A 74 -10.02 -2.78 8.92
C GLY A 74 -10.78 -3.33 7.72
N ILE A 75 -10.91 -2.51 6.67
CA ILE A 75 -11.72 -2.85 5.50
C ILE A 75 -10.92 -3.08 4.22
N ILE A 76 -9.60 -2.96 4.27
CA ILE A 76 -8.78 -3.08 3.06
C ILE A 76 -8.75 -4.53 2.57
N ASP A 77 -8.99 -4.71 1.27
CA ASP A 77 -8.92 -6.03 0.63
C ASP A 77 -7.46 -6.33 0.25
N PHE A 78 -6.69 -6.81 1.22
CA PHE A 78 -5.29 -7.13 1.02
C PHE A 78 -5.07 -8.27 0.04
N GLU A 79 -5.96 -9.23 0.02
CA GLU A 79 -5.83 -10.38 -0.88
C GLU A 79 -5.83 -9.91 -2.34
N LYS A 80 -6.75 -9.00 -2.67
CA LYS A 80 -6.82 -8.42 -4.01
C LYS A 80 -5.56 -7.64 -4.36
N ILE A 81 -5.11 -6.79 -3.44
CA ILE A 81 -3.94 -5.93 -3.66
C ILE A 81 -2.66 -6.78 -3.83
N LEU A 82 -2.49 -7.79 -2.99
CA LEU A 82 -1.34 -8.68 -3.08
C LEU A 82 -1.35 -9.46 -4.41
N ARG A 83 -2.53 -9.89 -4.85
CA ARG A 83 -2.66 -10.55 -6.14
C ARG A 83 -2.21 -9.63 -7.27
N GLU A 84 -2.67 -8.39 -7.24
CA GLU A 84 -2.30 -7.41 -8.26
C GLU A 84 -0.79 -7.11 -8.25
N LEU A 85 -0.19 -7.01 -7.08
CA LEU A 85 1.26 -6.86 -6.97
C LEU A 85 2.00 -8.04 -7.56
N LYS A 86 1.53 -9.24 -7.26
CA LYS A 86 2.15 -10.46 -7.80
C LYS A 86 2.01 -10.54 -9.32
N GLU A 87 0.86 -10.16 -9.85
CA GLU A 87 0.63 -10.11 -11.29
C GLU A 87 1.51 -9.06 -11.97
N ALA A 88 1.86 -8.00 -11.26
CA ALA A 88 2.78 -6.98 -11.74
C ALA A 88 4.24 -7.37 -11.56
N SER A 89 4.52 -8.58 -11.13
CA SER A 89 5.86 -9.12 -10.88
C SER A 89 6.61 -8.39 -9.77
N TYR A 90 5.89 -7.87 -8.80
CA TYR A 90 6.51 -7.23 -7.64
C TYR A 90 7.33 -8.25 -6.84
N ASP A 91 8.58 -7.94 -6.60
CA ASP A 91 9.56 -8.83 -5.97
C ASP A 91 10.42 -8.10 -4.95
N GLU A 92 9.89 -7.05 -4.37
CA GLU A 92 10.59 -6.24 -3.39
C GLU A 92 9.98 -6.43 -1.99
N THR A 93 10.29 -5.53 -1.07
CA THR A 93 9.88 -5.67 0.32
C THR A 93 8.48 -5.15 0.60
N ILE A 94 7.83 -5.72 1.61
CA ILE A 94 6.59 -5.21 2.18
C ILE A 94 6.86 -4.96 3.66
N THR A 95 6.79 -3.71 4.07
CA THR A 95 7.00 -3.32 5.46
C THR A 95 5.64 -3.15 6.14
N LEU A 96 5.46 -3.83 7.25
CA LEU A 96 4.25 -3.68 8.06
C LEU A 96 4.41 -2.49 8.98
N GLU A 97 3.47 -1.55 8.88
CA GLU A 97 3.42 -0.37 9.73
C GLU A 97 2.22 -0.46 10.66
N VAL A 98 2.20 -1.52 11.46
CA VAL A 98 1.12 -1.79 12.41
C VAL A 98 1.53 -1.22 13.77
N PHE A 99 0.75 -0.26 14.26
CA PHE A 99 1.03 0.40 15.53
C PHE A 99 0.15 -0.19 16.62
N SER A 100 0.77 -0.98 17.47
CA SER A 100 0.10 -1.59 18.61
C SER A 100 1.12 -1.79 19.74
N ARG A 101 0.65 -1.63 20.97
CA ARG A 101 1.47 -1.93 22.15
C ARG A 101 1.80 -3.41 22.22
N ASP A 102 0.83 -4.23 21.83
CA ASP A 102 0.97 -5.68 21.85
C ASP A 102 1.61 -6.12 20.52
N ARG A 103 2.82 -6.64 20.61
CA ARG A 103 3.58 -7.08 19.43
C ARG A 103 2.99 -8.30 18.75
N ASP A 104 2.08 -9.00 19.40
CA ASP A 104 1.42 -10.15 18.79
C ASP A 104 0.63 -9.74 17.54
N TYR A 105 0.07 -8.53 17.53
CA TYR A 105 -0.66 -8.04 16.36
C TYR A 105 0.24 -7.83 15.15
N LEU A 106 1.49 -7.44 15.37
CA LEU A 106 2.46 -7.34 14.30
C LEU A 106 2.82 -8.72 13.75
N LYS A 107 3.02 -9.69 14.64
CA LYS A 107 3.31 -11.08 14.25
C LYS A 107 2.18 -11.69 13.45
N ILE A 108 0.95 -11.51 13.92
CA ILE A 108 -0.26 -11.99 13.25
C ILE A 108 -0.37 -11.36 11.85
N SER A 109 -0.12 -10.06 11.76
CA SER A 109 -0.18 -9.34 10.49
C SER A 109 0.85 -9.87 9.50
N LYS A 110 2.06 -10.12 9.97
CA LYS A 110 3.11 -10.71 9.14
C LYS A 110 2.72 -12.08 8.61
N GLU A 111 2.19 -12.93 9.47
CA GLU A 111 1.74 -14.26 9.09
C GLU A 111 0.60 -14.22 8.08
N LYS A 112 -0.33 -13.29 8.26
CA LYS A 112 -1.44 -13.12 7.33
C LYS A 112 -0.95 -12.73 5.94
N ILE A 113 -0.08 -11.74 5.84
CA ILE A 113 0.47 -11.29 4.56
C ILE A 113 1.22 -12.44 3.88
N LYS A 114 2.08 -13.11 4.63
CA LYS A 114 2.87 -14.22 4.11
C LYS A 114 1.97 -15.33 3.56
N ARG A 115 0.97 -15.72 4.34
CA ARG A 115 0.04 -16.78 3.97
C ARG A 115 -0.77 -16.42 2.73
N MET A 116 -1.26 -15.17 2.67
CA MET A 116 -2.00 -14.72 1.48
C MET A 116 -1.12 -14.72 0.24
N TRP A 117 0.11 -14.24 0.37
CA TRP A 117 1.04 -14.18 -0.75
C TRP A 117 1.38 -15.58 -1.27
N GLU A 118 1.67 -16.51 -0.37
CA GLU A 118 2.03 -17.88 -0.75
C GLU A 118 0.87 -18.65 -1.38
N ALA A 119 -0.37 -18.24 -1.09
CA ALA A 119 -1.57 -18.89 -1.63
C ALA A 119 -1.96 -18.38 -3.02
N LEU A 120 -1.30 -17.38 -3.52
CA LEU A 120 -1.63 -16.79 -4.84
C LEU A 120 -1.00 -17.54 -6.01
#